data_f6023631f4aef9852e451184505226ad
#
_entry.id   f6023631f4aef9852e451184505226ad
#
_cell.length_a   1.000
_cell.length_b   1.000
_cell.length_c   1.000
_cell.angle_alpha   90.00
_cell.angle_beta   90.00
_cell.angle_gamma   90.00
#
_symmetry.space_group_name_H-M   'P 1'
#
loop_
_entity.id
_entity.type
_entity.pdbx_description
1 polymer ?
#
loop_
_entity_poly.entity_id
_entity_poly.type
_entity_poly.pdbx_seq_one_letter_code
_entity_poly.pdbx_strand_id
1 'polypeptide(L)'
;MFMMFAMTSDSVGEIIKEVKIEFAVTNTQASLMHSLFMIGIAFSGLFLGFLADKFGRKKTLILGLALFAISCYLFMVGSTFAFILSLVTLSGLAVGVFKTAALALIGDISRSTKEHTGTMNGAEAFFGVGAIIGPILVAWLITQGVHWTWLYVIAGGLCTVLICMALMVEYPQSKAIKEKPTSLVDSLKLLKDPYALGFSIGAFLYVAAESAIYVWMPSYLICDANSASDMYSCYANESTQTLAIYAVSVFFALRAVGRFVGIWMMQHYEWTKVLLLFSFMIMLCFLVGLIAGPMLAVFLFPLSGIFMSVIYPTFNSKGISCFEKRQHGSVAGVILFFTAAGAAAGPFIMGVVSDAYGGDAKYGFVVATGFSILLFLGLLYNAIVQPTRERLAMIEKREYGVDSTTAS
;
A
#
# COMPACT_ATOMS: atom_id res chain seq x y z
N MET A 1 -9.78 6.19 11.18
CA MET A 1 -9.98 6.03 9.72
C MET A 1 -8.80 5.31 9.08
N PHE A 2 -7.59 5.87 9.08
CA PHE A 2 -6.42 5.26 8.44
C PHE A 2 -6.10 3.87 9.01
N MET A 3 -6.16 3.68 10.32
CA MET A 3 -6.00 2.37 10.97
C MET A 3 -7.04 1.34 10.48
N MET A 4 -8.32 1.72 10.46
CA MET A 4 -9.42 0.86 10.00
C MET A 4 -9.25 0.47 8.52
N PHE A 5 -8.83 1.42 7.68
CA PHE A 5 -8.53 1.16 6.28
C PHE A 5 -7.43 0.10 6.14
N ALA A 6 -6.30 0.30 6.82
CA ALA A 6 -5.19 -0.66 6.77
C ALA A 6 -5.57 -2.03 7.33
N MET A 7 -6.38 -2.09 8.40
CA MET A 7 -6.89 -3.37 8.93
C MET A 7 -7.60 -4.21 7.87
N THR A 8 -8.36 -3.58 6.97
CA THR A 8 -9.11 -4.31 5.94
C THR A 8 -8.31 -4.54 4.66
N SER A 9 -7.48 -3.57 4.23
CA SER A 9 -6.72 -3.68 2.98
C SER A 9 -5.53 -4.63 3.07
N ASP A 10 -4.84 -4.62 4.21
CA ASP A 10 -3.56 -5.33 4.35
C ASP A 10 -3.74 -6.75 4.93
N SER A 11 -4.99 -7.10 5.30
CA SER A 11 -5.39 -8.46 5.70
C SER A 11 -5.86 -9.32 4.54
N VAL A 12 -5.91 -8.77 3.33
CA VAL A 12 -6.49 -9.44 2.17
C VAL A 12 -5.82 -10.77 1.85
N GLY A 13 -4.51 -10.90 2.10
CA GLY A 13 -3.78 -12.15 1.87
C GLY A 13 -4.25 -13.30 2.76
N GLU A 14 -4.57 -13.03 4.04
CA GLU A 14 -5.15 -14.02 4.94
C GLU A 14 -6.56 -14.42 4.50
N ILE A 15 -7.32 -13.47 3.97
CA ILE A 15 -8.69 -13.71 3.49
C ILE A 15 -8.70 -14.46 2.16
N ILE A 16 -7.77 -14.18 1.24
CA ILE A 16 -7.69 -14.82 -0.08
C ILE A 16 -7.59 -16.33 0.03
N LYS A 17 -6.81 -16.87 0.97
CA LYS A 17 -6.67 -18.31 1.16
C LYS A 17 -7.99 -18.96 1.59
N GLU A 18 -8.76 -18.32 2.48
CA GLU A 18 -10.07 -18.80 2.92
C GLU A 18 -11.11 -18.72 1.79
N VAL A 19 -11.15 -17.61 1.07
CA VAL A 19 -12.04 -17.38 -0.08
C VAL A 19 -11.78 -18.40 -1.20
N LYS A 20 -10.52 -18.78 -1.44
CA LYS A 20 -10.20 -19.83 -2.41
C LYS A 20 -10.81 -21.19 -2.03
N ILE A 21 -10.76 -21.53 -0.75
CA ILE A 21 -11.33 -22.79 -0.24
C ILE A 21 -12.86 -22.72 -0.28
N GLU A 22 -13.45 -21.63 0.22
CA GLU A 22 -14.90 -21.47 0.38
C GLU A 22 -15.64 -21.43 -0.97
N PHE A 23 -15.10 -20.71 -1.95
CA PHE A 23 -15.75 -20.51 -3.25
C PHE A 23 -15.14 -21.33 -4.39
N ALA A 24 -14.12 -22.16 -4.12
CA ALA A 24 -13.40 -22.97 -5.12
C ALA A 24 -12.92 -22.13 -6.32
N VAL A 25 -12.43 -20.91 -6.06
CA VAL A 25 -11.99 -19.96 -7.09
C VAL A 25 -10.48 -20.08 -7.37
N THR A 26 -10.07 -19.68 -8.59
CA THR A 26 -8.66 -19.68 -8.99
C THR A 26 -7.89 -18.52 -8.31
N ASN A 27 -6.55 -18.56 -8.39
CA ASN A 27 -5.70 -17.49 -7.87
C ASN A 27 -5.98 -16.16 -8.58
N THR A 28 -6.20 -16.20 -9.90
CA THR A 28 -6.60 -15.00 -10.69
C THR A 28 -7.90 -14.40 -10.16
N GLN A 29 -8.91 -15.23 -9.92
CA GLN A 29 -10.19 -14.79 -9.40
C GLN A 29 -10.05 -14.22 -7.98
N ALA A 30 -9.34 -14.91 -7.09
CA ALA A 30 -9.12 -14.47 -5.73
C ALA A 30 -8.36 -13.15 -5.64
N SER A 31 -7.36 -12.92 -6.53
CA SER A 31 -6.61 -11.67 -6.60
C SER A 31 -7.49 -10.45 -6.95
N LEU A 32 -8.65 -10.67 -7.60
CA LEU A 32 -9.60 -9.60 -7.90
C LEU A 32 -10.10 -8.90 -6.63
N MET A 33 -10.12 -9.57 -5.49
CA MET A 33 -10.49 -8.92 -4.22
C MET A 33 -9.59 -7.74 -3.91
N HIS A 34 -8.28 -7.90 -4.03
CA HIS A 34 -7.34 -6.80 -3.82
C HIS A 34 -7.35 -5.80 -4.98
N SER A 35 -7.33 -6.29 -6.21
CA SER A 35 -7.24 -5.44 -7.40
C SER A 35 -8.44 -4.53 -7.56
N LEU A 36 -9.67 -5.03 -7.38
CA LEU A 36 -10.90 -4.23 -7.48
C LEU A 36 -11.02 -3.21 -6.34
N PHE A 37 -10.55 -3.57 -5.15
CA PHE A 37 -10.47 -2.64 -4.02
C PHE A 37 -9.54 -1.46 -4.35
N MET A 38 -8.34 -1.73 -4.86
CA MET A 38 -7.37 -0.68 -5.23
C MET A 38 -7.84 0.15 -6.43
N ILE A 39 -8.47 -0.47 -7.43
CA ILE A 39 -9.10 0.24 -8.55
C ILE A 39 -10.22 1.15 -8.05
N GLY A 40 -11.04 0.69 -7.11
CA GLY A 40 -12.09 1.49 -6.48
C GLY A 40 -11.52 2.74 -5.80
N ILE A 41 -10.44 2.59 -5.04
CA ILE A 41 -9.73 3.73 -4.41
C ILE A 41 -9.20 4.71 -5.47
N ALA A 42 -8.50 4.19 -6.48
CA ALA A 42 -7.93 5.02 -7.55
C ALA A 42 -9.01 5.79 -8.30
N PHE A 43 -10.09 5.11 -8.69
CA PHE A 43 -11.22 5.70 -9.38
C PHE A 43 -11.89 6.80 -8.54
N SER A 44 -12.22 6.51 -7.29
CA SER A 44 -12.89 7.50 -6.44
C SER A 44 -11.99 8.67 -6.08
N GLY A 45 -10.70 8.43 -5.85
CA GLY A 45 -9.72 9.50 -5.61
C GLY A 45 -9.63 10.48 -6.78
N LEU A 46 -9.63 9.95 -8.01
CA LEU A 46 -9.54 10.75 -9.23
C LEU A 46 -10.87 11.44 -9.59
N PHE A 47 -11.98 10.69 -9.58
CA PHE A 47 -13.27 11.16 -10.12
C PHE A 47 -14.22 11.69 -9.06
N LEU A 48 -14.08 11.31 -7.78
CA LEU A 48 -14.98 11.71 -6.71
C LEU A 48 -14.30 12.66 -5.70
N GLY A 49 -13.00 12.95 -5.85
CA GLY A 49 -12.26 13.87 -4.98
C GLY A 49 -12.89 15.27 -4.90
N PHE A 50 -13.52 15.74 -6.00
CA PHE A 50 -14.23 17.02 -6.03
C PHE A 50 -15.43 17.10 -5.08
N LEU A 51 -15.97 15.97 -4.62
CA LEU A 51 -17.09 15.95 -3.66
C LEU A 51 -16.72 16.65 -2.35
N ALA A 52 -15.44 16.53 -1.93
CA ALA A 52 -14.94 17.20 -0.74
C ALA A 52 -14.96 18.73 -0.86
N ASP A 53 -14.79 19.26 -2.07
CA ASP A 53 -14.88 20.70 -2.35
C ASP A 53 -16.34 21.16 -2.53
N LYS A 54 -17.17 20.34 -3.17
CA LYS A 54 -18.56 20.67 -3.49
C LYS A 54 -19.49 20.57 -2.29
N PHE A 55 -19.42 19.47 -1.52
CA PHE A 55 -20.29 19.21 -0.37
C PHE A 55 -19.70 19.58 0.98
N GLY A 56 -18.38 19.92 0.99
CA GLY A 56 -17.61 20.21 2.17
C GLY A 56 -17.01 18.95 2.83
N ARG A 57 -15.94 19.14 3.59
CA ARG A 57 -15.11 18.06 4.17
C ARG A 57 -15.93 17.11 5.04
N LYS A 58 -16.73 17.65 5.98
CA LYS A 58 -17.54 16.86 6.94
C LYS A 58 -18.52 15.93 6.23
N LYS A 59 -19.33 16.45 5.32
CA LYS A 59 -20.36 15.67 4.62
C LYS A 59 -19.74 14.57 3.75
N THR A 60 -18.67 14.88 3.02
CA THR A 60 -17.99 13.91 2.16
C THR A 60 -17.32 12.82 2.98
N LEU A 61 -16.70 13.17 4.10
CA LEU A 61 -16.09 12.21 5.02
C LEU A 61 -17.13 11.26 5.60
N ILE A 62 -18.26 11.79 6.10
CA ILE A 62 -19.35 10.97 6.65
C ILE A 62 -19.97 10.09 5.56
N LEU A 63 -20.16 10.59 4.32
CA LEU A 63 -20.66 9.81 3.20
C LEU A 63 -19.75 8.62 2.90
N GLY A 64 -18.45 8.84 2.77
CA GLY A 64 -17.47 7.78 2.53
C GLY A 64 -17.44 6.74 3.66
N LEU A 65 -17.45 7.20 4.92
CA LEU A 65 -17.51 6.30 6.08
C LEU A 65 -18.82 5.50 6.11
N ALA A 66 -19.96 6.11 5.80
CA ALA A 66 -21.25 5.42 5.78
C ALA A 66 -21.31 4.35 4.68
N LEU A 67 -20.85 4.66 3.47
CA LEU A 67 -20.74 3.68 2.37
C LEU A 67 -19.82 2.52 2.74
N PHE A 68 -18.68 2.81 3.41
CA PHE A 68 -17.76 1.77 3.88
C PHE A 68 -18.39 0.90 4.97
N ALA A 69 -19.06 1.50 5.97
CA ALA A 69 -19.75 0.75 7.03
C ALA A 69 -20.84 -0.16 6.46
N ILE A 70 -21.66 0.35 5.52
CA ILE A 70 -22.70 -0.43 4.84
C ILE A 70 -22.08 -1.61 4.11
N SER A 71 -21.02 -1.38 3.30
CA SER A 71 -20.34 -2.48 2.60
C SER A 71 -19.78 -3.51 3.57
N CYS A 72 -19.19 -3.08 4.70
CA CYS A 72 -18.65 -3.97 5.73
C CYS A 72 -19.75 -4.86 6.36
N TYR A 73 -20.90 -4.31 6.72
CA TYR A 73 -21.97 -5.11 7.30
C TYR A 73 -22.62 -6.07 6.29
N LEU A 74 -22.66 -5.69 5.01
CA LEU A 74 -23.18 -6.54 3.95
C LEU A 74 -22.33 -7.80 3.68
N PHE A 75 -21.05 -7.84 4.11
CA PHE A 75 -20.24 -9.06 4.05
C PHE A 75 -20.83 -10.23 4.85
N MET A 76 -21.69 -9.96 5.84
CA MET A 76 -22.38 -11.01 6.62
C MET A 76 -23.58 -11.62 5.87
N VAL A 77 -24.10 -10.95 4.84
CA VAL A 77 -25.34 -11.35 4.15
C VAL A 77 -25.03 -12.10 2.84
N GLY A 78 -23.85 -11.87 2.27
CA GLY A 78 -23.49 -12.38 0.96
C GLY A 78 -23.01 -13.83 0.98
N SER A 79 -23.53 -14.63 0.05
CA SER A 79 -23.19 -16.04 -0.12
C SER A 79 -22.52 -16.36 -1.46
N THR A 80 -22.25 -15.37 -2.32
CA THR A 80 -21.62 -15.58 -3.63
C THR A 80 -20.37 -14.77 -3.81
N PHE A 81 -19.38 -15.34 -4.49
CA PHE A 81 -18.11 -14.66 -4.77
C PHE A 81 -18.31 -13.33 -5.54
N ALA A 82 -19.22 -13.29 -6.53
CA ALA A 82 -19.54 -12.07 -7.27
C ALA A 82 -20.09 -10.96 -6.37
N PHE A 83 -20.92 -11.30 -5.39
CA PHE A 83 -21.42 -10.35 -4.41
C PHE A 83 -20.29 -9.80 -3.54
N ILE A 84 -19.37 -10.65 -3.06
CA ILE A 84 -18.19 -10.25 -2.30
C ILE A 84 -17.32 -9.28 -3.13
N LEU A 85 -17.05 -9.58 -4.40
CA LEU A 85 -16.32 -8.69 -5.29
C LEU A 85 -16.98 -7.32 -5.44
N SER A 86 -18.31 -7.27 -5.52
CA SER A 86 -19.05 -6.00 -5.57
C SER A 86 -18.91 -5.20 -4.28
N LEU A 87 -18.94 -5.86 -3.12
CA LEU A 87 -18.72 -5.22 -1.81
C LEU A 87 -17.29 -4.69 -1.64
N VAL A 88 -16.30 -5.48 -2.07
CA VAL A 88 -14.90 -5.06 -2.05
C VAL A 88 -14.69 -3.82 -2.93
N THR A 89 -15.29 -3.80 -4.12
CA THR A 89 -15.25 -2.63 -5.02
C THR A 89 -15.91 -1.41 -4.38
N LEU A 90 -17.09 -1.59 -3.78
CA LEU A 90 -17.80 -0.53 -3.06
C LEU A 90 -16.98 -0.02 -1.86
N SER A 91 -16.34 -0.92 -1.12
CA SER A 91 -15.43 -0.57 -0.03
C SER A 91 -14.27 0.29 -0.54
N GLY A 92 -13.65 -0.08 -1.67
CA GLY A 92 -12.58 0.70 -2.29
C GLY A 92 -13.03 2.09 -2.70
N LEU A 93 -14.19 2.21 -3.35
CA LEU A 93 -14.80 3.51 -3.71
C LEU A 93 -15.04 4.36 -2.46
N ALA A 94 -15.60 3.79 -1.41
CA ALA A 94 -15.89 4.46 -0.15
C ALA A 94 -14.59 4.97 0.53
N VAL A 95 -13.54 4.14 0.55
CA VAL A 95 -12.23 4.50 1.09
C VAL A 95 -11.65 5.69 0.35
N GLY A 96 -11.67 5.70 -0.98
CA GLY A 96 -11.15 6.82 -1.76
C GLY A 96 -11.90 8.12 -1.47
N VAL A 97 -13.23 8.07 -1.31
CA VAL A 97 -14.04 9.25 -0.96
C VAL A 97 -13.66 9.81 0.42
N PHE A 98 -13.66 8.99 1.47
CA PHE A 98 -13.35 9.51 2.81
C PHE A 98 -11.86 9.85 2.97
N LYS A 99 -10.95 9.11 2.33
CA LYS A 99 -9.51 9.38 2.39
C LYS A 99 -9.18 10.73 1.77
N THR A 100 -9.76 11.05 0.60
CA THR A 100 -9.57 12.33 -0.05
C THR A 100 -10.10 13.48 0.83
N ALA A 101 -11.28 13.32 1.43
CA ALA A 101 -11.84 14.32 2.34
C ALA A 101 -10.99 14.49 3.62
N ALA A 102 -10.44 13.39 4.17
CA ALA A 102 -9.58 13.43 5.35
C ALA A 102 -8.26 14.12 5.08
N LEU A 103 -7.61 13.83 3.93
CA LEU A 103 -6.37 14.48 3.52
C LEU A 103 -6.57 15.98 3.30
N ALA A 104 -7.66 16.37 2.65
CA ALA A 104 -8.01 17.76 2.46
C ALA A 104 -8.30 18.47 3.79
N LEU A 105 -8.98 17.81 4.73
CA LEU A 105 -9.22 18.32 6.07
C LEU A 105 -7.90 18.57 6.84
N ILE A 106 -6.95 17.64 6.77
CA ILE A 106 -5.61 17.82 7.37
C ILE A 106 -4.95 19.09 6.82
N GLY A 107 -5.07 19.34 5.50
CA GLY A 107 -4.58 20.57 4.89
C GLY A 107 -5.28 21.82 5.46
N ASP A 108 -6.61 21.78 5.57
CA ASP A 108 -7.42 22.92 6.03
C ASP A 108 -7.17 23.27 7.51
N ILE A 109 -6.87 22.32 8.38
CA ILE A 109 -6.61 22.54 9.81
C ILE A 109 -5.16 22.89 10.13
N SER A 110 -4.22 22.58 9.23
CA SER A 110 -2.79 22.82 9.45
C SER A 110 -2.43 24.29 9.26
N ARG A 111 -1.77 24.87 10.26
CA ARG A 111 -1.36 26.29 10.26
C ARG A 111 0.02 26.52 9.66
N SER A 112 0.80 25.45 9.49
CA SER A 112 2.15 25.49 8.93
C SER A 112 2.48 24.20 8.20
N THR A 113 3.48 24.23 7.32
CA THR A 113 4.01 23.03 6.63
C THR A 113 4.50 21.98 7.64
N LYS A 114 5.10 22.42 8.75
CA LYS A 114 5.58 21.53 9.81
C LYS A 114 4.42 20.80 10.51
N GLU A 115 3.36 21.54 10.84
CA GLU A 115 2.15 20.96 11.46
C GLU A 115 1.43 20.01 10.49
N HIS A 116 1.30 20.38 9.20
CA HIS A 116 0.75 19.53 8.16
C HIS A 116 1.52 18.21 8.06
N THR A 117 2.86 18.29 7.95
CA THR A 117 3.72 17.09 7.87
C THR A 117 3.59 16.23 9.13
N GLY A 118 3.54 16.85 10.31
CA GLY A 118 3.37 16.14 11.59
C GLY A 118 2.04 15.39 11.67
N THR A 119 0.94 16.03 11.28
CA THR A 119 -0.40 15.43 11.29
C THR A 119 -0.52 14.30 10.27
N MET A 120 0.06 14.48 9.07
CA MET A 120 0.13 13.42 8.06
C MET A 120 0.93 12.22 8.54
N ASN A 121 2.10 12.44 9.14
CA ASN A 121 2.91 11.36 9.70
C ASN A 121 2.17 10.63 10.83
N GLY A 122 1.42 11.34 11.66
CA GLY A 122 0.55 10.74 12.68
C GLY A 122 -0.54 9.85 12.06
N ALA A 123 -1.22 10.32 11.00
CA ALA A 123 -2.21 9.54 10.28
C ALA A 123 -1.62 8.26 9.66
N GLU A 124 -0.44 8.36 9.06
CA GLU A 124 0.30 7.22 8.49
C GLU A 124 0.84 6.26 9.57
N ALA A 125 1.15 6.75 10.78
CA ALA A 125 1.50 5.89 11.90
C ALA A 125 0.31 5.02 12.32
N PHE A 126 -0.89 5.59 12.40
CA PHE A 126 -2.12 4.81 12.64
C PHE A 126 -2.46 3.84 11.51
N PHE A 127 -2.14 4.17 10.26
CA PHE A 127 -2.20 3.22 9.17
C PHE A 127 -1.28 2.01 9.45
N GLY A 128 -0.02 2.26 9.83
CA GLY A 128 0.93 1.20 10.18
C GLY A 128 0.43 0.29 11.33
N VAL A 129 -0.20 0.88 12.36
CA VAL A 129 -0.83 0.10 13.44
C VAL A 129 -1.94 -0.79 12.90
N GLY A 130 -2.80 -0.28 12.01
CA GLY A 130 -3.86 -1.07 11.38
C GLY A 130 -3.33 -2.22 10.52
N ALA A 131 -2.25 -1.97 9.76
CA ALA A 131 -1.58 -2.97 8.93
C ALA A 131 -0.99 -4.14 9.74
N ILE A 132 -0.62 -3.89 11.00
CA ILE A 132 -0.17 -4.94 11.93
C ILE A 132 -1.37 -5.67 12.54
N ILE A 133 -2.34 -4.92 13.07
CA ILE A 133 -3.48 -5.50 13.81
C ILE A 133 -4.40 -6.30 12.90
N GLY A 134 -4.64 -5.84 11.67
CA GLY A 134 -5.59 -6.46 10.75
C GLY A 134 -5.27 -7.93 10.46
N PRO A 135 -4.10 -8.26 9.91
CA PRO A 135 -3.71 -9.64 9.66
C PRO A 135 -3.67 -10.51 10.93
N ILE A 136 -3.20 -9.96 12.09
CA ILE A 136 -3.26 -10.67 13.39
C ILE A 136 -4.70 -11.03 13.73
N LEU A 137 -5.62 -10.08 13.59
CA LEU A 137 -7.02 -10.28 13.94
C LEU A 137 -7.66 -11.36 13.04
N VAL A 138 -7.41 -11.31 11.73
CA VAL A 138 -7.93 -12.33 10.80
C VAL A 138 -7.35 -13.69 11.09
N ALA A 139 -6.03 -13.81 11.25
CA ALA A 139 -5.38 -15.06 11.56
C ALA A 139 -5.90 -15.65 12.89
N TRP A 140 -6.09 -14.80 13.91
CA TRP A 140 -6.66 -15.21 15.19
C TRP A 140 -8.12 -15.67 15.05
N LEU A 141 -8.97 -14.92 14.32
CA LEU A 141 -10.36 -15.34 14.08
C LEU A 141 -10.43 -16.72 13.43
N ILE A 142 -9.63 -16.94 12.38
CA ILE A 142 -9.57 -18.22 11.66
C ILE A 142 -9.13 -19.35 12.60
N THR A 143 -8.10 -19.14 13.41
CA THR A 143 -7.61 -20.16 14.38
C THR A 143 -8.64 -20.49 15.47
N GLN A 144 -9.56 -19.56 15.77
CA GLN A 144 -10.69 -19.81 16.69
C GLN A 144 -11.93 -20.39 16.00
N GLY A 145 -11.85 -20.74 14.71
CA GLY A 145 -12.98 -21.23 13.92
C GLY A 145 -14.04 -20.17 13.62
N VAL A 146 -13.70 -18.90 13.75
CA VAL A 146 -14.58 -17.76 13.44
C VAL A 146 -14.38 -17.36 11.99
N HIS A 147 -15.48 -17.11 11.27
CA HIS A 147 -15.43 -16.79 9.84
C HIS A 147 -14.69 -15.45 9.58
N TRP A 148 -13.89 -15.39 8.52
CA TRP A 148 -13.07 -14.24 8.15
C TRP A 148 -13.88 -12.94 7.96
N THR A 149 -15.15 -13.01 7.61
CA THR A 149 -16.03 -11.83 7.43
C THR A 149 -16.20 -10.99 8.70
N TRP A 150 -15.92 -11.56 9.88
CA TRP A 150 -15.98 -10.81 11.13
C TRP A 150 -14.98 -9.65 11.20
N LEU A 151 -13.88 -9.71 10.43
CA LEU A 151 -12.99 -8.55 10.28
C LEU A 151 -13.77 -7.32 9.79
N TYR A 152 -14.61 -7.52 8.77
CA TYR A 152 -15.42 -6.44 8.20
C TYR A 152 -16.49 -5.95 9.17
N VAL A 153 -17.09 -6.82 9.95
CA VAL A 153 -18.05 -6.43 11.00
C VAL A 153 -17.38 -5.53 12.04
N ILE A 154 -16.19 -5.90 12.49
CA ILE A 154 -15.39 -5.10 13.44
C ILE A 154 -15.03 -3.74 12.80
N ALA A 155 -14.57 -3.74 11.56
CA ALA A 155 -14.26 -2.51 10.82
C ALA A 155 -15.49 -1.63 10.64
N GLY A 156 -16.67 -2.21 10.33
CA GLY A 156 -17.96 -1.53 10.24
C GLY A 156 -18.36 -0.90 11.58
N GLY A 157 -18.17 -1.61 12.69
CA GLY A 157 -18.41 -1.10 14.04
C GLY A 157 -17.53 0.10 14.37
N LEU A 158 -16.22 0.00 14.13
CA LEU A 158 -15.29 1.12 14.28
C LEU A 158 -15.68 2.30 13.40
N CYS A 159 -16.11 2.03 12.18
CA CYS A 159 -16.57 3.05 11.24
C CYS A 159 -17.83 3.78 11.76
N THR A 160 -18.78 3.04 12.32
CA THR A 160 -19.99 3.60 12.94
C THR A 160 -19.63 4.52 14.11
N VAL A 161 -18.70 4.12 14.98
CA VAL A 161 -18.19 4.99 16.04
C VAL A 161 -17.56 6.25 15.47
N LEU A 162 -16.75 6.14 14.42
CA LEU A 162 -16.15 7.30 13.76
C LEU A 162 -17.18 8.24 13.15
N ILE A 163 -18.28 7.73 12.59
CA ILE A 163 -19.40 8.53 12.08
C ILE A 163 -20.04 9.31 13.22
N CYS A 164 -20.33 8.65 14.34
CA CYS A 164 -20.90 9.30 15.51
C CYS A 164 -19.99 10.44 16.03
N MET A 165 -18.68 10.17 16.13
CA MET A 165 -17.69 11.19 16.52
C MET A 165 -17.66 12.35 15.50
N ALA A 166 -17.68 12.06 14.20
CA ALA A 166 -17.64 13.07 13.15
C ALA A 166 -18.90 13.97 13.15
N LEU A 167 -20.05 13.42 13.53
CA LEU A 167 -21.28 14.20 13.66
C LEU A 167 -21.21 15.21 14.83
N MET A 168 -20.54 14.83 15.93
CA MET A 168 -20.43 15.65 17.15
C MET A 168 -19.39 16.77 17.04
N VAL A 169 -18.43 16.66 16.11
CA VAL A 169 -17.35 17.65 15.95
C VAL A 169 -17.72 18.71 14.92
N GLU A 170 -17.42 19.96 15.23
CA GLU A 170 -17.49 21.06 14.27
C GLU A 170 -16.23 21.08 13.41
N TYR A 171 -16.43 21.19 12.10
CA TYR A 171 -15.34 21.25 11.12
C TYR A 171 -15.12 22.68 10.67
N PRO A 172 -13.85 23.11 10.46
CA PRO A 172 -13.59 24.44 9.93
C PRO A 172 -14.23 24.58 8.56
N GLN A 173 -14.78 25.76 8.30
CA GLN A 173 -15.25 26.08 6.96
C GLN A 173 -14.08 26.11 6.01
N SER A 174 -14.12 25.29 4.97
CA SER A 174 -13.10 25.25 3.93
C SER A 174 -13.03 26.63 3.27
N LYS A 175 -11.92 27.34 3.46
CA LYS A 175 -11.59 28.48 2.61
C LYS A 175 -11.25 27.87 1.26
N ALA A 176 -12.19 27.89 0.33
CA ALA A 176 -11.95 27.48 -1.04
C ALA A 176 -10.77 28.29 -1.57
N ILE A 177 -9.59 27.70 -1.58
CA ILE A 177 -8.41 28.27 -2.22
C ILE A 177 -8.78 28.33 -3.70
N LYS A 178 -8.92 29.56 -4.23
CA LYS A 178 -9.18 29.85 -5.64
C LYS A 178 -7.93 29.60 -6.50
N GLU A 179 -7.23 28.51 -6.29
CA GLU A 179 -6.24 28.03 -7.24
C GLU A 179 -6.96 27.11 -8.21
N LYS A 180 -6.82 27.41 -9.52
CA LYS A 180 -7.38 26.57 -10.58
C LYS A 180 -6.89 25.14 -10.33
N PRO A 181 -7.80 24.16 -10.19
CA PRO A 181 -7.40 22.76 -10.05
C PRO A 181 -6.53 22.42 -11.25
N THR A 182 -5.35 21.86 -11.01
CA THR A 182 -4.46 21.37 -12.06
C THR A 182 -5.25 20.41 -12.94
N SER A 183 -5.30 20.72 -14.23
CA SER A 183 -6.05 19.92 -15.20
C SER A 183 -5.45 18.50 -15.26
N LEU A 184 -6.28 17.47 -15.34
CA LEU A 184 -5.86 16.08 -15.64
C LEU A 184 -4.94 16.03 -16.87
N VAL A 185 -5.18 16.90 -17.85
CA VAL A 185 -4.36 17.05 -19.06
C VAL A 185 -2.93 17.48 -18.72
N ASP A 186 -2.74 18.38 -17.77
CA ASP A 186 -1.41 18.85 -17.38
C ASP A 186 -0.66 17.77 -16.59
N SER A 187 -1.34 16.96 -15.79
CA SER A 187 -0.77 15.77 -15.15
C SER A 187 -0.34 14.73 -16.18
N LEU A 188 -1.12 14.50 -17.23
CA LEU A 188 -0.76 13.56 -18.31
C LEU A 188 0.43 14.04 -19.15
N LYS A 189 0.65 15.35 -19.28
CA LYS A 189 1.85 15.87 -19.94
C LYS A 189 3.15 15.52 -19.21
N LEU A 190 3.09 15.35 -17.89
CA LEU A 190 4.23 14.93 -17.07
C LEU A 190 4.71 13.51 -17.38
N LEU A 191 3.87 12.65 -17.98
CA LEU A 191 4.28 11.33 -18.45
C LEU A 191 5.32 11.39 -19.58
N LYS A 192 5.53 12.56 -20.19
CA LYS A 192 6.60 12.77 -21.19
C LYS A 192 7.93 13.18 -20.54
N ASP A 193 7.91 13.56 -19.24
CA ASP A 193 9.13 13.91 -18.52
C ASP A 193 9.79 12.64 -17.98
N PRO A 194 11.07 12.35 -18.31
CA PRO A 194 11.75 11.13 -17.93
C PRO A 194 11.89 10.96 -16.41
N TYR A 195 11.95 12.05 -15.65
CA TYR A 195 12.04 12.00 -14.19
C TYR A 195 10.70 11.62 -13.57
N ALA A 196 9.60 12.27 -14.00
CA ALA A 196 8.26 11.91 -13.53
C ALA A 196 7.95 10.43 -13.86
N LEU A 197 8.26 10.00 -15.09
CA LEU A 197 8.03 8.62 -15.52
C LEU A 197 8.92 7.64 -14.76
N GLY A 198 10.21 7.94 -14.57
CA GLY A 198 11.16 7.10 -13.86
C GLY A 198 10.75 6.85 -12.41
N PHE A 199 10.38 7.91 -11.65
CA PHE A 199 9.88 7.76 -10.29
C PHE A 199 8.52 7.04 -10.23
N SER A 200 7.64 7.26 -11.22
CA SER A 200 6.35 6.60 -11.30
C SER A 200 6.46 5.11 -11.58
N ILE A 201 7.32 4.71 -12.53
CA ILE A 201 7.61 3.30 -12.81
C ILE A 201 8.30 2.65 -11.61
N GLY A 202 9.25 3.34 -10.97
CA GLY A 202 9.89 2.86 -9.75
C GLY A 202 8.87 2.61 -8.63
N ALA A 203 7.93 3.53 -8.43
CA ALA A 203 6.84 3.38 -7.45
C ALA A 203 5.90 2.22 -7.81
N PHE A 204 5.56 2.06 -9.10
CA PHE A 204 4.79 0.92 -9.59
C PHE A 204 5.47 -0.41 -9.27
N LEU A 205 6.74 -0.57 -9.66
CA LEU A 205 7.51 -1.80 -9.46
C LEU A 205 7.67 -2.11 -7.97
N TYR A 206 7.94 -1.09 -7.17
CA TYR A 206 8.06 -1.23 -5.73
C TYR A 206 6.75 -1.74 -5.11
N VAL A 207 5.61 -1.08 -5.40
CA VAL A 207 4.33 -1.45 -4.79
C VAL A 207 3.81 -2.77 -5.33
N ALA A 208 4.08 -3.10 -6.60
CA ALA A 208 3.77 -4.42 -7.15
C ALA A 208 4.55 -5.54 -6.44
N ALA A 209 5.84 -5.32 -6.11
CA ALA A 209 6.63 -6.25 -5.32
C ALA A 209 6.19 -6.30 -3.84
N GLU A 210 5.87 -5.15 -3.24
CA GLU A 210 5.40 -5.07 -1.85
C GLU A 210 4.07 -5.79 -1.66
N SER A 211 3.12 -5.60 -2.58
CA SER A 211 1.81 -6.23 -2.52
C SER A 211 1.87 -7.76 -2.62
N ALA A 212 2.93 -8.31 -3.23
CA ALA A 212 3.18 -9.74 -3.20
C ALA A 212 3.27 -10.30 -1.77
N ILE A 213 3.87 -9.53 -0.86
CA ILE A 213 4.05 -9.99 0.53
C ILE A 213 2.70 -10.09 1.23
N TYR A 214 1.94 -9.00 1.31
CA TYR A 214 0.70 -9.04 2.11
C TYR A 214 -0.49 -9.70 1.39
N VAL A 215 -0.41 -9.93 0.06
CA VAL A 215 -1.47 -10.62 -0.69
C VAL A 215 -1.16 -12.11 -0.88
N TRP A 216 0.05 -12.48 -1.26
CA TRP A 216 0.38 -13.83 -1.69
C TRP A 216 1.28 -14.61 -0.74
N MET A 217 2.03 -13.96 0.18
CA MET A 217 2.88 -14.67 1.14
C MET A 217 2.10 -15.66 2.00
N PRO A 218 0.88 -15.35 2.52
CA PRO A 218 0.11 -16.34 3.27
C PRO A 218 -0.16 -17.61 2.48
N SER A 219 -0.49 -17.48 1.19
CA SER A 219 -0.73 -18.63 0.30
C SER A 219 0.55 -19.39 -0.06
N TYR A 220 1.68 -18.69 -0.17
CA TYR A 220 2.98 -19.30 -0.47
C TYR A 220 3.53 -20.12 0.70
N LEU A 221 3.24 -19.72 1.93
CA LEU A 221 3.73 -20.37 3.14
C LEU A 221 2.89 -21.60 3.56
N ILE A 222 1.79 -21.91 2.87
CA ILE A 222 1.01 -23.13 3.10
C ILE A 222 1.79 -24.34 2.55
N CYS A 223 1.88 -25.40 3.35
CA CYS A 223 2.55 -26.65 2.99
C CYS A 223 1.59 -27.66 2.34
N ASP A 224 0.37 -27.79 2.88
CA ASP A 224 -0.69 -28.62 2.34
C ASP A 224 -2.01 -27.84 2.32
N ALA A 225 -2.46 -27.50 1.13
CA ALA A 225 -3.69 -26.73 0.92
C ALA A 225 -4.97 -27.58 1.09
N ASN A 226 -4.84 -28.93 1.14
CA ASN A 226 -5.99 -29.84 1.21
C ASN A 226 -6.39 -30.17 2.66
N SER A 227 -5.58 -29.81 3.63
CA SER A 227 -5.82 -30.12 5.04
C SER A 227 -5.78 -28.87 5.91
N ALA A 228 -6.91 -28.50 6.49
CA ALA A 228 -6.99 -27.35 7.39
C ALA A 228 -6.19 -27.56 8.69
N SER A 229 -6.08 -28.83 9.17
CA SER A 229 -5.31 -29.18 10.38
C SER A 229 -3.81 -29.20 10.14
N ASP A 230 -3.36 -29.49 8.92
CA ASP A 230 -1.95 -29.72 8.59
C ASP A 230 -1.37 -28.67 7.64
N MET A 231 -2.08 -27.55 7.46
CA MET A 231 -1.73 -26.47 6.52
C MET A 231 -0.28 -26.00 6.66
N TYR A 232 0.30 -26.07 7.86
CA TYR A 232 1.67 -25.65 8.15
C TYR A 232 2.55 -26.80 8.67
N SER A 233 2.20 -28.06 8.35
CA SER A 233 2.88 -29.27 8.86
C SER A 233 4.32 -29.43 8.41
N CYS A 234 4.75 -28.77 7.34
CA CYS A 234 6.14 -28.84 6.90
C CYS A 234 7.11 -28.10 7.84
N TYR A 235 6.60 -27.24 8.74
CA TYR A 235 7.45 -26.53 9.69
C TYR A 235 7.68 -27.40 10.94
N ALA A 236 8.95 -27.71 11.21
CA ALA A 236 9.34 -28.64 12.26
C ALA A 236 9.03 -28.17 13.69
N ASN A 237 8.91 -26.85 13.90
CA ASN A 237 8.74 -26.23 15.22
C ASN A 237 7.46 -25.41 15.30
N GLU A 238 6.76 -25.47 16.43
CA GLU A 238 5.56 -24.66 16.72
C GLU A 238 5.80 -23.16 16.56
N SER A 239 6.99 -22.66 16.96
CA SER A 239 7.35 -21.25 16.78
C SER A 239 7.43 -20.83 15.31
N THR A 240 7.89 -21.73 14.41
CA THR A 240 7.96 -21.44 12.98
C THR A 240 6.58 -21.53 12.32
N GLN A 241 5.73 -22.43 12.78
CA GLN A 241 4.32 -22.49 12.36
C GLN A 241 3.59 -21.21 12.75
N THR A 242 3.78 -20.76 13.99
CA THR A 242 3.21 -19.48 14.46
C THR A 242 3.73 -18.29 13.63
N LEU A 243 5.02 -18.29 13.28
CA LEU A 243 5.60 -17.26 12.42
C LEU A 243 4.95 -17.28 11.03
N ALA A 244 4.71 -18.45 10.44
CA ALA A 244 4.06 -18.56 9.13
C ALA A 244 2.62 -18.01 9.16
N ILE A 245 1.88 -18.31 10.24
CA ILE A 245 0.51 -17.80 10.45
C ILE A 245 0.48 -16.27 10.53
N TYR A 246 1.43 -15.67 11.24
CA TYR A 246 1.47 -14.22 11.47
C TYR A 246 2.50 -13.47 10.61
N ALA A 247 2.99 -14.09 9.53
CA ALA A 247 4.09 -13.58 8.71
C ALA A 247 3.84 -12.16 8.15
N VAL A 248 2.60 -11.85 7.74
CA VAL A 248 2.21 -10.52 7.24
C VAL A 248 2.32 -9.46 8.33
N SER A 249 1.88 -9.78 9.55
CA SER A 249 1.99 -8.86 10.68
C SER A 249 3.43 -8.62 11.08
N VAL A 250 4.26 -9.67 11.06
CA VAL A 250 5.70 -9.57 11.30
C VAL A 250 6.36 -8.70 10.24
N PHE A 251 5.98 -8.86 8.96
CA PHE A 251 6.45 -8.00 7.88
C PHE A 251 6.16 -6.51 8.17
N PHE A 252 4.94 -6.16 8.54
CA PHE A 252 4.59 -4.76 8.84
C PHE A 252 5.27 -4.24 10.10
N ALA A 253 5.47 -5.07 11.12
CA ALA A 253 6.24 -4.71 12.31
C ALA A 253 7.70 -4.44 11.97
N LEU A 254 8.34 -5.31 11.19
CA LEU A 254 9.70 -5.12 10.70
C LEU A 254 9.83 -3.91 9.78
N ARG A 255 8.81 -3.62 8.98
CA ARG A 255 8.74 -2.41 8.15
C ARG A 255 8.69 -1.15 9.01
N ALA A 256 7.96 -1.17 10.12
CA ALA A 256 7.95 -0.05 11.07
C ALA A 256 9.34 0.17 11.69
N VAL A 257 10.02 -0.89 12.13
CA VAL A 257 11.41 -0.82 12.63
C VAL A 257 12.37 -0.33 11.55
N GLY A 258 12.24 -0.85 10.33
CA GLY A 258 13.05 -0.46 9.18
C GLY A 258 12.99 1.03 8.86
N ARG A 259 11.88 1.73 9.14
CA ARG A 259 11.78 3.18 8.96
C ARG A 259 12.79 3.93 9.83
N PHE A 260 12.99 3.54 11.08
CA PHE A 260 13.98 4.17 11.95
C PHE A 260 15.39 3.90 11.43
N VAL A 261 15.69 2.66 11.04
CA VAL A 261 17.00 2.27 10.46
C VAL A 261 17.26 3.06 9.17
N GLY A 262 16.27 3.13 8.28
CA GLY A 262 16.41 3.83 7.00
C GLY A 262 16.58 5.35 7.17
N ILE A 263 15.84 5.98 8.09
CA ILE A 263 16.00 7.40 8.40
C ILE A 263 17.42 7.67 8.94
N TRP A 264 17.86 6.85 9.88
CA TRP A 264 19.23 6.96 10.42
C TRP A 264 20.29 6.80 9.32
N MET A 265 20.14 5.83 8.44
CA MET A 265 21.06 5.65 7.31
C MET A 265 21.06 6.84 6.35
N MET A 266 19.88 7.43 6.04
CA MET A 266 19.78 8.59 5.15
C MET A 266 20.35 9.88 5.74
N GLN A 267 20.56 9.94 7.05
CA GLN A 267 21.29 11.05 7.70
C GLN A 267 22.80 10.95 7.52
N HIS A 268 23.34 9.74 7.28
CA HIS A 268 24.79 9.48 7.21
C HIS A 268 25.26 9.13 5.78
N TYR A 269 24.34 8.67 4.92
CA TYR A 269 24.67 8.22 3.57
C TYR A 269 23.73 8.88 2.55
N GLU A 270 24.19 9.01 1.30
CA GLU A 270 23.36 9.47 0.19
C GLU A 270 22.14 8.56 0.00
N TRP A 271 20.98 9.17 -0.19
CA TRP A 271 19.71 8.46 -0.37
C TRP A 271 19.76 7.42 -1.51
N THR A 272 20.50 7.69 -2.59
CA THR A 272 20.67 6.77 -3.73
C THR A 272 21.37 5.48 -3.32
N LYS A 273 22.41 5.57 -2.47
CA LYS A 273 23.14 4.40 -1.95
C LYS A 273 22.27 3.58 -1.00
N VAL A 274 21.49 4.25 -0.14
CA VAL A 274 20.59 3.58 0.80
C VAL A 274 19.49 2.84 0.04
N LEU A 275 18.86 3.47 -0.95
CA LEU A 275 17.83 2.82 -1.76
C LEU A 275 18.40 1.66 -2.60
N LEU A 276 19.59 1.81 -3.14
CA LEU A 276 20.26 0.74 -3.88
C LEU A 276 20.52 -0.47 -2.98
N LEU A 277 21.07 -0.26 -1.78
CA LEU A 277 21.30 -1.34 -0.81
C LEU A 277 19.98 -2.02 -0.43
N PHE A 278 18.94 -1.23 -0.11
CA PHE A 278 17.66 -1.75 0.31
C PHE A 278 16.96 -2.53 -0.81
N SER A 279 16.96 -2.03 -2.04
CA SER A 279 16.40 -2.78 -3.18
C SER A 279 17.19 -4.06 -3.49
N PHE A 280 18.49 -4.06 -3.33
CA PHE A 280 19.32 -5.27 -3.43
C PHE A 280 18.92 -6.30 -2.37
N MET A 281 18.73 -5.88 -1.11
CA MET A 281 18.33 -6.77 -0.02
C MET A 281 16.90 -7.31 -0.22
N ILE A 282 15.97 -6.52 -0.76
CA ILE A 282 14.63 -6.99 -1.15
C ILE A 282 14.74 -8.08 -2.21
N MET A 283 15.48 -7.80 -3.29
CA MET A 283 15.73 -8.76 -4.37
C MET A 283 16.34 -10.06 -3.83
N LEU A 284 17.33 -9.95 -2.93
CA LEU A 284 17.97 -11.11 -2.32
C LEU A 284 16.99 -11.92 -1.46
N CYS A 285 16.19 -11.27 -0.62
CA CYS A 285 15.16 -11.93 0.20
C CYS A 285 14.16 -12.70 -0.67
N PHE A 286 13.70 -12.09 -1.77
CA PHE A 286 12.74 -12.71 -2.69
C PHE A 286 13.38 -13.87 -3.45
N LEU A 287 14.56 -13.67 -4.03
CA LEU A 287 15.25 -14.69 -4.82
C LEU A 287 15.61 -15.92 -3.96
N VAL A 288 16.23 -15.69 -2.79
CA VAL A 288 16.62 -16.78 -1.90
C VAL A 288 15.39 -17.47 -1.31
N GLY A 289 14.36 -16.72 -0.89
CA GLY A 289 13.12 -17.30 -0.40
C GLY A 289 12.39 -18.13 -1.45
N LEU A 290 12.42 -17.71 -2.73
CA LEU A 290 11.84 -18.47 -3.84
C LEU A 290 12.61 -19.76 -4.13
N ILE A 291 13.95 -19.74 -4.12
CA ILE A 291 14.80 -20.90 -4.41
C ILE A 291 14.76 -21.91 -3.27
N ALA A 292 14.86 -21.43 -2.03
CA ALA A 292 14.91 -22.28 -0.85
C ALA A 292 13.53 -22.79 -0.39
N GLY A 293 12.45 -22.23 -0.95
CA GLY A 293 11.08 -22.66 -0.65
C GLY A 293 10.55 -22.11 0.68
N PRO A 294 9.33 -22.58 1.11
CA PRO A 294 8.61 -22.02 2.26
C PRO A 294 9.42 -22.04 3.57
N MET A 295 10.26 -23.05 3.78
CA MET A 295 11.06 -23.20 5.00
C MET A 295 11.99 -22.03 5.30
N LEU A 296 12.55 -21.39 4.29
CA LEU A 296 13.40 -20.22 4.47
C LEU A 296 12.65 -18.92 4.16
N ALA A 297 11.68 -18.98 3.27
CA ALA A 297 10.84 -17.85 2.91
C ALA A 297 10.06 -17.29 4.11
N VAL A 298 9.66 -18.15 5.06
CA VAL A 298 8.97 -17.74 6.30
C VAL A 298 9.75 -16.72 7.14
N PHE A 299 11.08 -16.67 7.00
CA PHE A 299 11.96 -15.70 7.63
C PHE A 299 12.30 -14.54 6.69
N LEU A 300 12.63 -14.85 5.43
CA LEU A 300 13.15 -13.87 4.48
C LEU A 300 12.09 -12.91 3.95
N PHE A 301 10.87 -13.39 3.72
CA PHE A 301 9.80 -12.53 3.21
C PHE A 301 9.37 -11.50 4.24
N PRO A 302 9.09 -11.83 5.52
CA PRO A 302 8.85 -10.81 6.52
C PRO A 302 10.06 -9.88 6.74
N LEU A 303 11.29 -10.41 6.71
CA LEU A 303 12.52 -9.62 6.86
C LEU A 303 12.64 -8.53 5.78
N SER A 304 12.15 -8.78 4.56
CA SER A 304 12.14 -7.78 3.48
C SER A 304 11.43 -6.49 3.87
N GLY A 305 10.54 -6.54 4.86
CA GLY A 305 9.84 -5.36 5.40
C GLY A 305 10.79 -4.27 5.89
N ILE A 306 11.91 -4.64 6.53
CA ILE A 306 12.93 -3.67 6.96
C ILE A 306 13.42 -2.85 5.76
N PHE A 307 13.71 -3.51 4.66
CA PHE A 307 14.28 -2.88 3.47
C PHE A 307 13.23 -2.17 2.61
N MET A 308 11.97 -2.57 2.70
CA MET A 308 10.84 -1.92 2.01
C MET A 308 10.41 -0.60 2.66
N SER A 309 10.83 -0.34 3.88
CA SER A 309 10.30 0.72 4.76
C SER A 309 10.41 2.14 4.23
N VAL A 310 11.51 2.51 3.56
CA VAL A 310 11.82 3.89 3.15
C VAL A 310 11.78 4.13 1.63
N ILE A 311 11.63 3.09 0.81
CA ILE A 311 11.70 3.23 -0.66
C ILE A 311 10.56 4.13 -1.15
N TYR A 312 9.32 3.81 -0.80
CA TYR A 312 8.16 4.56 -1.27
C TYR A 312 8.13 6.03 -0.80
N PRO A 313 8.35 6.34 0.50
CA PRO A 313 8.42 7.73 0.95
C PRO A 313 9.51 8.52 0.26
N THR A 314 10.68 7.89 0.00
CA THR A 314 11.79 8.56 -0.68
C THR A 314 11.48 8.80 -2.16
N PHE A 315 10.86 7.84 -2.85
CA PHE A 315 10.41 8.05 -4.24
C PHE A 315 9.44 9.22 -4.35
N ASN A 316 8.44 9.30 -3.48
CA ASN A 316 7.51 10.43 -3.45
C ASN A 316 8.25 11.75 -3.20
N SER A 317 9.06 11.81 -2.15
CA SER A 317 9.79 13.02 -1.78
C SER A 317 10.74 13.49 -2.88
N LYS A 318 11.61 12.60 -3.35
CA LYS A 318 12.62 12.97 -4.37
C LYS A 318 12.01 13.14 -5.76
N GLY A 319 10.99 12.36 -6.10
CA GLY A 319 10.24 12.52 -7.34
C GLY A 319 9.57 13.89 -7.42
N ILE A 320 8.89 14.32 -6.38
CA ILE A 320 8.26 15.64 -6.30
C ILE A 320 9.31 16.75 -6.32
N SER A 321 10.43 16.60 -5.59
CA SER A 321 11.51 17.60 -5.50
C SER A 321 12.28 17.81 -6.82
N CYS A 322 12.14 16.93 -7.80
CA CYS A 322 12.70 17.14 -9.15
C CYS A 322 11.93 18.19 -9.98
N PHE A 323 10.85 18.77 -9.45
CA PHE A 323 9.97 19.70 -10.16
C PHE A 323 9.75 20.99 -9.38
N GLU A 324 9.32 22.04 -10.09
CA GLU A 324 8.96 23.31 -9.48
C GLU A 324 7.75 23.15 -8.55
N LYS A 325 7.67 23.95 -7.48
CA LYS A 325 6.59 23.90 -6.47
C LYS A 325 5.19 23.90 -7.07
N ARG A 326 4.97 24.66 -8.15
CA ARG A 326 3.68 24.71 -8.87
C ARG A 326 3.25 23.39 -9.49
N GLN A 327 4.19 22.46 -9.75
CA GLN A 327 3.96 21.15 -10.37
C GLN A 327 3.87 20.02 -9.34
N HIS A 328 4.20 20.27 -8.07
CA HIS A 328 4.28 19.25 -7.02
C HIS A 328 2.99 18.42 -6.90
N GLY A 329 1.81 19.08 -6.95
CA GLY A 329 0.52 18.38 -6.90
C GLY A 329 0.30 17.44 -8.09
N SER A 330 0.62 17.89 -9.30
CA SER A 330 0.49 17.08 -10.53
C SER A 330 1.44 15.89 -10.53
N VAL A 331 2.70 16.10 -10.13
CA VAL A 331 3.71 15.04 -10.04
C VAL A 331 3.33 14.00 -8.98
N ALA A 332 2.90 14.45 -7.80
CA ALA A 332 2.40 13.58 -6.75
C ALA A 332 1.21 12.72 -7.22
N GLY A 333 0.29 13.33 -7.98
CA GLY A 333 -0.85 12.65 -8.57
C GLY A 333 -0.45 11.55 -9.55
N VAL A 334 0.53 11.82 -10.42
CA VAL A 334 1.06 10.82 -11.38
C VAL A 334 1.75 9.67 -10.64
N ILE A 335 2.62 9.95 -9.68
CA ILE A 335 3.28 8.90 -8.88
C ILE A 335 2.23 8.06 -8.14
N LEU A 336 1.22 8.70 -7.53
CA LEU A 336 0.15 8.00 -6.82
C LEU A 336 -0.69 7.11 -7.74
N PHE A 337 -0.97 7.55 -8.96
CA PHE A 337 -1.67 6.75 -9.97
C PHE A 337 -0.89 5.47 -10.30
N PHE A 338 0.41 5.58 -10.58
CA PHE A 338 1.26 4.41 -10.85
C PHE A 338 1.41 3.49 -9.62
N THR A 339 1.44 4.06 -8.42
CA THR A 339 1.42 3.32 -7.15
C THR A 339 0.16 2.46 -7.05
N ALA A 340 -1.00 3.05 -7.26
CA ALA A 340 -2.28 2.33 -7.22
C ALA A 340 -2.39 1.28 -8.35
N ALA A 341 -1.89 1.60 -9.53
CA ALA A 341 -1.80 0.66 -10.64
C ALA A 341 -0.89 -0.53 -10.31
N GLY A 342 0.25 -0.30 -9.65
CA GLY A 342 1.15 -1.36 -9.18
C GLY A 342 0.49 -2.26 -8.13
N ALA A 343 -0.21 -1.65 -7.16
CA ALA A 343 -0.95 -2.38 -6.13
C ALA A 343 -2.08 -3.25 -6.72
N ALA A 344 -2.74 -2.78 -7.77
CA ALA A 344 -3.81 -3.53 -8.43
C ALA A 344 -3.26 -4.61 -9.38
N ALA A 345 -2.30 -4.24 -10.24
CA ALA A 345 -1.79 -5.09 -11.30
C ALA A 345 -0.82 -6.16 -10.78
N GLY A 346 0.01 -5.86 -9.79
CA GLY A 346 1.01 -6.78 -9.25
C GLY A 346 0.38 -8.11 -8.81
N PRO A 347 -0.49 -8.12 -7.79
CA PRO A 347 -1.14 -9.34 -7.32
C PRO A 347 -2.01 -10.02 -8.39
N PHE A 348 -2.64 -9.26 -9.28
CA PHE A 348 -3.43 -9.82 -10.36
C PHE A 348 -2.56 -10.61 -11.34
N ILE A 349 -1.44 -10.03 -11.81
CA ILE A 349 -0.49 -10.71 -12.73
C ILE A 349 0.09 -11.96 -12.06
N MET A 350 0.40 -11.87 -10.77
CA MET A 350 0.86 -13.03 -9.98
C MET A 350 -0.18 -14.16 -9.96
N GLY A 351 -1.45 -13.82 -9.78
CA GLY A 351 -2.55 -14.79 -9.82
C GLY A 351 -2.68 -15.46 -11.18
N VAL A 352 -2.65 -14.68 -12.27
CA VAL A 352 -2.70 -15.20 -13.66
C VAL A 352 -1.55 -16.16 -13.93
N VAL A 353 -0.32 -15.78 -13.56
CA VAL A 353 0.86 -16.63 -13.78
C VAL A 353 0.78 -17.88 -12.90
N SER A 354 0.37 -17.74 -11.64
CA SER A 354 0.18 -18.90 -10.75
C SER A 354 -0.81 -19.92 -11.33
N ASP A 355 -1.97 -19.44 -11.81
CA ASP A 355 -2.99 -20.32 -12.43
C ASP A 355 -2.49 -20.99 -13.71
N ALA A 356 -1.70 -20.30 -14.53
CA ALA A 356 -1.09 -20.88 -15.74
C ALA A 356 -0.14 -22.04 -15.43
N TYR A 357 0.38 -22.12 -14.21
CA TYR A 357 1.26 -23.18 -13.73
C TYR A 357 0.61 -24.06 -12.63
N GLY A 358 -0.67 -24.34 -12.75
CA GLY A 358 -1.41 -25.28 -11.89
C GLY A 358 -1.85 -24.73 -10.54
N GLY A 359 -1.87 -23.42 -10.37
CA GLY A 359 -2.33 -22.76 -9.14
C GLY A 359 -1.27 -22.63 -8.05
N ASP A 360 0.00 -22.96 -8.36
CA ASP A 360 1.10 -22.86 -7.40
C ASP A 360 1.53 -21.39 -7.20
N ALA A 361 1.39 -20.88 -5.98
CA ALA A 361 1.77 -19.53 -5.58
C ALA A 361 3.25 -19.22 -5.82
N LYS A 362 4.11 -20.23 -5.92
CA LYS A 362 5.53 -20.08 -6.25
C LYS A 362 5.75 -19.31 -7.54
N TYR A 363 4.98 -19.61 -8.59
CA TYR A 363 5.10 -18.95 -9.88
C TYR A 363 4.63 -17.49 -9.83
N GLY A 364 3.67 -17.17 -8.96
CA GLY A 364 3.33 -15.78 -8.64
C GLY A 364 4.53 -15.03 -8.04
N PHE A 365 5.28 -15.64 -7.11
CA PHE A 365 6.46 -15.04 -6.51
C PHE A 365 7.64 -14.92 -7.49
N VAL A 366 7.71 -15.71 -8.57
CA VAL A 366 8.67 -15.47 -9.68
C VAL A 366 8.42 -14.09 -10.29
N VAL A 367 7.14 -13.72 -10.50
CA VAL A 367 6.77 -12.39 -11.03
C VAL A 367 7.16 -11.29 -10.05
N ALA A 368 6.87 -11.45 -8.76
CA ALA A 368 7.25 -10.48 -7.72
C ALA A 368 8.77 -10.29 -7.63
N THR A 369 9.53 -11.39 -7.76
CA THR A 369 10.98 -11.35 -7.83
C THR A 369 11.43 -10.58 -9.07
N GLY A 370 10.77 -10.78 -10.22
CA GLY A 370 11.01 -9.98 -11.43
C GLY A 370 10.80 -8.48 -11.20
N PHE A 371 9.73 -8.07 -10.52
CA PHE A 371 9.51 -6.67 -10.14
C PHE A 371 10.63 -6.12 -9.25
N SER A 372 11.10 -6.91 -8.27
CA SER A 372 12.19 -6.50 -7.38
C SER A 372 13.53 -6.37 -8.11
N ILE A 373 13.81 -7.24 -9.09
CA ILE A 373 15.00 -7.16 -9.95
C ILE A 373 14.94 -5.89 -10.80
N LEU A 374 13.81 -5.61 -11.46
CA LEU A 374 13.64 -4.41 -12.27
C LEU A 374 13.76 -3.13 -11.44
N LEU A 375 13.22 -3.13 -10.21
CA LEU A 375 13.39 -2.04 -9.26
C LEU A 375 14.86 -1.82 -8.91
N PHE A 376 15.59 -2.90 -8.58
CA PHE A 376 17.03 -2.83 -8.28
C PHE A 376 17.82 -2.30 -9.47
N LEU A 377 17.57 -2.78 -10.69
CA LEU A 377 18.26 -2.32 -11.90
C LEU A 377 17.98 -0.84 -12.19
N GLY A 378 16.74 -0.37 -11.98
CA GLY A 378 16.40 1.05 -12.11
C GLY A 378 17.14 1.92 -11.09
N LEU A 379 17.24 1.49 -9.85
CA LEU A 379 18.00 2.19 -8.81
C LEU A 379 19.51 2.11 -9.01
N LEU A 380 20.02 1.00 -9.53
CA LEU A 380 21.42 0.84 -9.92
C LEU A 380 21.79 1.82 -11.04
N TYR A 381 20.93 1.92 -12.08
CA TYR A 381 21.11 2.92 -13.14
C TYR A 381 21.13 4.34 -12.55
N ASN A 382 20.20 4.67 -11.65
CA ASN A 382 20.16 5.98 -11.03
C ASN A 382 21.38 6.26 -10.14
N ALA A 383 21.94 5.24 -9.49
CA ALA A 383 23.14 5.37 -8.65
C ALA A 383 24.44 5.55 -9.48
N ILE A 384 24.53 4.92 -10.65
CA ILE A 384 25.70 4.98 -11.55
C ILE A 384 25.68 6.27 -12.37
N VAL A 385 24.58 6.53 -13.07
CA VAL A 385 24.44 7.64 -14.04
C VAL A 385 24.12 8.96 -13.33
N GLN A 386 23.51 8.90 -12.14
CA GLN A 386 23.11 10.03 -11.28
C GLN A 386 22.27 11.12 -11.98
N PRO A 387 21.35 10.80 -12.88
CA PRO A 387 20.55 11.81 -13.61
C PRO A 387 19.72 12.67 -12.66
N THR A 388 19.22 12.10 -11.55
CA THR A 388 18.42 12.82 -10.55
C THR A 388 19.22 13.82 -9.74
N ARG A 389 20.55 13.63 -9.56
CA ARG A 389 21.41 14.54 -8.79
C ARG A 389 21.50 15.91 -9.46
N GLU A 390 21.75 15.94 -10.76
CA GLU A 390 21.84 17.18 -11.54
C GLU A 390 20.49 17.91 -11.53
N ARG A 391 19.39 17.17 -11.73
CA ARG A 391 18.05 17.73 -11.74
C ARG A 391 17.65 18.34 -10.39
N LEU A 392 17.92 17.63 -9.30
CA LEU A 392 17.66 18.14 -7.93
C LEU A 392 18.47 19.39 -7.63
N ALA A 393 19.78 19.39 -7.94
CA ALA A 393 20.65 20.55 -7.73
C ALA A 393 20.17 21.78 -8.53
N MET A 394 19.73 21.59 -9.77
CA MET A 394 19.18 22.65 -10.60
C MET A 394 17.91 23.26 -10.00
N ILE A 395 16.98 22.43 -9.52
CA ILE A 395 15.72 22.91 -8.92
C ILE A 395 15.97 23.55 -7.55
N GLU A 396 16.86 22.99 -6.71
CA GLU A 396 17.24 23.61 -5.42
C GLU A 396 17.82 25.00 -5.60
N LYS A 397 18.75 25.16 -6.55
CA LYS A 397 19.33 26.48 -6.86
C LYS A 397 18.26 27.48 -7.34
N ARG A 398 17.33 27.02 -8.17
CA ARG A 398 16.27 27.85 -8.75
C ARG A 398 15.20 28.27 -7.73
N GLU A 399 14.75 27.33 -6.88
CA GLU A 399 13.61 27.52 -5.99
C GLU A 399 13.99 28.03 -4.58
N TYR A 400 15.23 27.72 -4.13
CA TYR A 400 15.67 28.04 -2.77
C TYR A 400 16.93 28.88 -2.71
N GLY A 401 17.58 29.17 -3.84
CA GLY A 401 18.80 29.99 -3.90
C GLY A 401 20.02 29.37 -3.18
N VAL A 402 19.97 28.06 -2.87
CA VAL A 402 21.02 27.33 -2.16
C VAL A 402 21.89 26.63 -3.18
N ASP A 403 23.19 26.98 -3.22
CA ASP A 403 24.19 26.22 -3.97
C ASP A 403 24.53 24.93 -3.20
N SER A 404 24.10 23.79 -3.73
CA SER A 404 24.28 22.44 -3.14
C SER A 404 25.75 21.96 -3.07
N THR A 405 26.71 22.79 -3.48
CA THR A 405 28.14 22.51 -3.39
C THR A 405 28.73 22.66 -1.98
N THR A 406 27.95 23.15 -1.01
CA THR A 406 28.41 23.40 0.37
C THR A 406 27.81 22.45 1.43
N ALA A 407 26.99 21.48 1.05
CA ALA A 407 26.42 20.47 1.95
C ALA A 407 26.93 19.06 1.56
N SER A 408 28.22 18.84 1.79
CA SER A 408 28.84 17.49 1.77
C SER A 408 28.85 16.88 3.17
#